data_93a3a41a1b730c5638894df706fe4d63
#
_entry.id   93a3a41a1b730c5638894df706fe4d63
#
_cell.length_a   1.000
_cell.length_b   1.000
_cell.length_c   1.000
_cell.angle_alpha   90.00
_cell.angle_beta   90.00
_cell.angle_gamma   90.00
#
_symmetry.space_group_name_H-M   'P 1'
#
loop_
_entity.id
_entity.type
_entity.pdbx_description
1 polymer ?
#
loop_
_entity_poly.entity_id
_entity_poly.type
_entity_poly.pdbx_seq_one_letter_code
_entity_poly.pdbx_strand_id
1 'polypeptide(L)'
;MKVSYYGHSCFSAWVGDRRILFDPFVTGNPRASGVDVDAIKADLICVSHGHADHIADCTRIALRTGAKVVTNWEIAQWLTAKGVGNTHGMNTGGEWDFGFARVKAVSAIHSSSLPDGAYGGNPMGFTVKTSEKSFYYSGDTALTMDMQLVPSFVKPDFLLLPIGDNFTMGYEDAARAAHMIACRTVVGLHYGTFPPIDIDVEVARRHFERNGLDLLLPEIGSTIDI
;
A
#
# COMPACT_ATOMS: atom_id res chain seq x y z
N MET A 1 -1.30 16.14 4.91
CA MET A 1 -2.09 15.07 4.22
C MET A 1 -2.59 14.10 5.28
N LYS A 2 -3.86 13.72 5.21
CA LYS A 2 -4.42 12.70 6.13
C LYS A 2 -4.21 11.30 5.59
N VAL A 3 -3.84 10.38 6.48
CA VAL A 3 -3.74 8.95 6.19
C VAL A 3 -4.60 8.19 7.19
N SER A 4 -5.61 7.46 6.70
CA SER A 4 -6.44 6.58 7.51
C SER A 4 -5.92 5.16 7.39
N TYR A 5 -5.67 4.49 8.50
CA TYR A 5 -5.15 3.13 8.54
C TYR A 5 -6.24 2.14 8.95
N TYR A 6 -6.44 1.10 8.17
CA TYR A 6 -7.47 0.09 8.38
C TYR A 6 -6.92 -1.27 8.81
N GLY A 7 -5.59 -1.37 8.92
CA GLY A 7 -4.88 -2.60 9.32
C GLY A 7 -4.14 -3.25 8.16
N HIS A 8 -3.12 -4.05 8.48
CA HIS A 8 -2.26 -4.75 7.54
C HIS A 8 -1.60 -3.79 6.55
N SER A 9 -1.94 -3.89 5.26
CA SER A 9 -1.51 -2.95 4.22
C SER A 9 -2.66 -2.06 3.71
N CYS A 10 -3.83 -2.12 4.37
CA CYS A 10 -5.00 -1.34 3.97
C CYS A 10 -4.98 0.05 4.57
N PHE A 11 -4.91 1.08 3.74
CA PHE A 11 -4.94 2.48 4.16
C PHE A 11 -5.56 3.38 3.08
N SER A 12 -6.02 4.57 3.47
CA SER A 12 -6.41 5.63 2.55
C SER A 12 -5.54 6.85 2.71
N ALA A 13 -5.05 7.43 1.61
CA ALA A 13 -4.47 8.75 1.54
C ALA A 13 -5.53 9.76 1.07
N TRP A 14 -5.63 10.92 1.76
CA TRP A 14 -6.61 11.96 1.45
C TRP A 14 -5.94 13.07 0.65
N VAL A 15 -6.57 13.45 -0.46
CA VAL A 15 -6.15 14.57 -1.31
C VAL A 15 -7.35 15.52 -1.42
N GLY A 16 -7.39 16.54 -0.60
CA GLY A 16 -8.59 17.34 -0.40
C GLY A 16 -9.75 16.49 0.12
N ASP A 17 -10.84 16.45 -0.66
CA ASP A 17 -12.03 15.63 -0.40
C ASP A 17 -11.96 14.24 -1.04
N ARG A 18 -10.94 13.97 -1.86
CA ARG A 18 -10.72 12.69 -2.56
C ARG A 18 -9.96 11.69 -1.70
N ARG A 19 -10.18 10.40 -1.98
CA ARG A 19 -9.58 9.26 -1.28
C ARG A 19 -8.91 8.32 -2.27
N ILE A 20 -7.63 8.02 -2.02
CA ILE A 20 -6.92 6.91 -2.67
C ILE A 20 -6.82 5.79 -1.64
N LEU A 21 -7.51 4.70 -1.88
CA LEU A 21 -7.47 3.50 -1.03
C LEU A 21 -6.42 2.53 -1.58
N PHE A 22 -5.65 1.93 -0.70
CA PHE A 22 -4.61 0.95 -1.06
C PHE A 22 -4.93 -0.39 -0.42
N ASP A 23 -4.73 -1.46 -1.20
CA ASP A 23 -4.76 -2.87 -0.83
C ASP A 23 -5.90 -3.22 0.17
N PRO A 24 -7.17 -3.12 -0.28
CA PRO A 24 -8.33 -3.24 0.60
C PRO A 24 -8.51 -4.66 1.14
N PHE A 25 -8.07 -4.85 2.39
CA PHE A 25 -8.24 -6.05 3.18
C PHE A 25 -8.67 -5.68 4.60
N VAL A 26 -9.97 -5.78 4.86
CA VAL A 26 -10.62 -5.52 6.15
C VAL A 26 -11.40 -6.76 6.58
N THR A 27 -12.25 -7.27 5.67
CA THR A 27 -12.97 -8.54 5.89
C THR A 27 -11.97 -9.69 5.93
N GLY A 28 -11.97 -10.45 7.01
CA GLY A 28 -11.00 -11.53 7.20
C GLY A 28 -9.70 -11.10 7.90
N ASN A 29 -9.46 -9.80 8.10
CA ASN A 29 -8.37 -9.32 8.94
C ASN A 29 -8.78 -9.42 10.43
N PRO A 30 -8.16 -10.31 11.23
CA PRO A 30 -8.57 -10.54 12.61
C PRO A 30 -8.38 -9.32 13.52
N ARG A 31 -7.52 -8.36 13.10
CA ARG A 31 -7.23 -7.14 13.85
C ARG A 31 -8.15 -5.97 13.47
N ALA A 32 -8.87 -6.06 12.34
CA ALA A 32 -9.71 -5.00 11.81
C ALA A 32 -11.22 -5.19 12.10
N SER A 33 -11.59 -6.00 13.08
CA SER A 33 -13.00 -6.29 13.42
C SER A 33 -13.83 -5.07 13.81
N GLY A 34 -13.19 -3.97 14.23
CA GLY A 34 -13.83 -2.70 14.54
C GLY A 34 -13.99 -1.74 13.34
N VAL A 35 -13.48 -2.13 12.15
CA VAL A 35 -13.56 -1.30 10.95
C VAL A 35 -14.77 -1.70 10.11
N ASP A 36 -15.66 -0.74 9.85
CA ASP A 36 -16.78 -0.95 8.93
C ASP A 36 -16.31 -0.77 7.49
N VAL A 37 -16.16 -1.88 6.77
CA VAL A 37 -15.74 -1.90 5.36
C VAL A 37 -16.70 -1.13 4.44
N ASP A 38 -17.99 -1.08 4.79
CA ASP A 38 -18.99 -0.37 3.99
C ASP A 38 -18.96 1.15 4.21
N ALA A 39 -18.33 1.62 5.28
CA ALA A 39 -18.09 3.04 5.51
C ALA A 39 -16.84 3.58 4.75
N ILE A 40 -15.96 2.70 4.26
CA ILE A 40 -14.74 3.11 3.55
C ILE A 40 -15.11 3.74 2.21
N LYS A 41 -14.68 4.98 2.00
CA LYS A 41 -14.85 5.72 0.73
C LYS A 41 -13.59 5.61 -0.11
N ALA A 42 -13.74 5.57 -1.42
CA ALA A 42 -12.64 5.60 -2.38
C ALA A 42 -13.09 6.29 -3.67
N ASP A 43 -12.22 7.10 -4.23
CA ASP A 43 -12.30 7.66 -5.58
C ASP A 43 -11.34 6.91 -6.51
N LEU A 44 -10.21 6.45 -5.95
CA LEU A 44 -9.22 5.61 -6.59
C LEU A 44 -8.87 4.47 -5.64
N ILE A 45 -8.70 3.26 -6.17
CA ILE A 45 -8.20 2.10 -5.43
C ILE A 45 -6.94 1.62 -6.12
N CYS A 46 -5.83 1.55 -5.40
CA CYS A 46 -4.58 0.98 -5.89
C CYS A 46 -4.38 -0.40 -5.27
N VAL A 47 -4.21 -1.42 -6.11
CA VAL A 47 -3.93 -2.80 -5.66
C VAL A 47 -2.53 -3.18 -6.12
N SER A 48 -1.66 -3.49 -5.15
CA SER A 48 -0.25 -3.77 -5.40
C SER A 48 -0.03 -5.14 -6.03
N HIS A 49 -0.77 -6.15 -5.57
CA HIS A 49 -0.68 -7.54 -6.05
C HIS A 49 -1.92 -8.35 -5.68
N GLY A 50 -1.98 -9.61 -6.11
CA GLY A 50 -3.20 -10.43 -6.09
C GLY A 50 -3.46 -11.25 -4.83
N HIS A 51 -2.61 -11.20 -3.80
CA HIS A 51 -2.84 -11.98 -2.58
C HIS A 51 -4.13 -11.57 -1.88
N ALA A 52 -4.78 -12.55 -1.23
CA ALA A 52 -6.08 -12.35 -0.60
C ALA A 52 -6.08 -11.25 0.46
N ASP A 53 -4.99 -11.10 1.20
CA ASP A 53 -4.78 -10.08 2.22
C ASP A 53 -4.46 -8.67 1.67
N HIS A 54 -4.58 -8.48 0.35
CA HIS A 54 -4.48 -7.19 -0.34
C HIS A 54 -5.68 -6.87 -1.22
N ILE A 55 -6.43 -7.89 -1.69
CA ILE A 55 -7.48 -7.69 -2.69
C ILE A 55 -8.89 -8.07 -2.21
N ALA A 56 -9.03 -8.69 -1.01
CA ALA A 56 -10.27 -9.32 -0.57
C ALA A 56 -11.51 -8.42 -0.67
N ASP A 57 -11.42 -7.15 -0.29
CA ASP A 57 -12.54 -6.22 -0.31
C ASP A 57 -12.57 -5.30 -1.54
N CYS A 58 -11.60 -5.45 -2.47
CA CYS A 58 -11.46 -4.57 -3.63
C CYS A 58 -12.72 -4.55 -4.50
N THR A 59 -13.24 -5.71 -4.87
CA THR A 59 -14.46 -5.83 -5.70
C THR A 59 -15.66 -5.18 -5.00
N ARG A 60 -15.87 -5.47 -3.70
CA ARG A 60 -16.99 -4.92 -2.91
C ARG A 60 -16.95 -3.40 -2.86
N ILE A 61 -15.80 -2.84 -2.52
CA ILE A 61 -15.64 -1.40 -2.37
C ILE A 61 -15.73 -0.71 -3.74
N ALA A 62 -15.08 -1.25 -4.78
CA ALA A 62 -15.12 -0.70 -6.13
C ALA A 62 -16.55 -0.63 -6.70
N LEU A 63 -17.32 -1.71 -6.57
CA LEU A 63 -18.70 -1.74 -7.04
C LEU A 63 -19.60 -0.76 -6.29
N ARG A 64 -19.43 -0.61 -4.97
CA ARG A 64 -20.20 0.28 -4.14
C ARG A 64 -19.89 1.75 -4.38
N THR A 65 -18.60 2.09 -4.53
CA THR A 65 -18.14 3.49 -4.64
C THR A 65 -18.07 4.00 -6.08
N GLY A 66 -17.98 3.10 -7.07
CA GLY A 66 -17.66 3.45 -8.45
C GLY A 66 -16.20 3.86 -8.65
N ALA A 67 -15.34 3.68 -7.63
CA ALA A 67 -13.93 4.03 -7.69
C ALA A 67 -13.23 3.34 -8.87
N LYS A 68 -12.27 4.05 -9.47
CA LYS A 68 -11.39 3.47 -10.47
C LYS A 68 -10.34 2.59 -9.76
N VAL A 69 -10.17 1.35 -10.24
CA VAL A 69 -9.15 0.44 -9.69
C VAL A 69 -7.91 0.46 -10.58
N VAL A 70 -6.78 0.83 -9.99
CA VAL A 70 -5.45 0.84 -10.61
C VAL A 70 -4.67 -0.35 -10.10
N THR A 71 -4.20 -1.20 -10.99
CA THR A 71 -3.46 -2.41 -10.66
C THR A 71 -2.72 -2.93 -11.90
N ASN A 72 -2.03 -4.09 -11.82
CA ASN A 72 -1.45 -4.71 -13.00
C ASN A 72 -2.53 -5.23 -13.96
N TRP A 73 -2.11 -5.58 -15.18
CA TRP A 73 -3.03 -5.98 -16.24
C TRP A 73 -3.85 -7.22 -15.87
N GLU A 74 -3.24 -8.23 -15.28
CA GLU A 74 -3.87 -9.51 -14.93
C GLU A 74 -4.97 -9.34 -13.88
N ILE A 75 -4.67 -8.57 -12.81
CA ILE A 75 -5.65 -8.26 -11.77
C ILE A 75 -6.78 -7.40 -12.33
N ALA A 76 -6.48 -6.42 -13.20
CA ALA A 76 -7.49 -5.60 -13.84
C ALA A 76 -8.49 -6.44 -14.67
N GLN A 77 -7.99 -7.42 -15.44
CA GLN A 77 -8.84 -8.34 -16.19
C GLN A 77 -9.68 -9.24 -15.27
N TRP A 78 -9.07 -9.75 -14.18
CA TRP A 78 -9.76 -10.59 -13.20
C TRP A 78 -10.87 -9.81 -12.47
N LEU A 79 -10.63 -8.57 -12.09
CA LEU A 79 -11.64 -7.68 -11.49
C LEU A 79 -12.77 -7.34 -12.50
N THR A 80 -12.41 -7.10 -13.75
CA THR A 80 -13.38 -6.84 -14.82
C THR A 80 -14.31 -8.06 -15.01
N ALA A 81 -13.77 -9.27 -14.97
CA ALA A 81 -14.57 -10.50 -15.02
C ALA A 81 -15.51 -10.67 -13.81
N LYS A 82 -15.20 -10.01 -12.68
CA LYS A 82 -16.05 -9.93 -11.47
C LYS A 82 -17.02 -8.74 -11.47
N GLY A 83 -17.13 -8.02 -12.60
CA GLY A 83 -18.09 -6.92 -12.77
C GLY A 83 -17.56 -5.53 -12.43
N VAL A 84 -16.29 -5.39 -12.06
CA VAL A 84 -15.68 -4.06 -11.82
C VAL A 84 -15.34 -3.42 -13.16
N GLY A 85 -16.26 -2.59 -13.69
CA GLY A 85 -16.12 -1.97 -15.02
C GLY A 85 -15.13 -0.80 -15.09
N ASN A 86 -14.75 -0.20 -13.96
CA ASN A 86 -13.86 0.97 -13.91
C ASN A 86 -12.45 0.57 -13.46
N THR A 87 -11.74 -0.21 -14.29
CA THR A 87 -10.36 -0.63 -14.05
C THR A 87 -9.38 0.12 -14.94
N HIS A 88 -8.15 0.29 -14.46
CA HIS A 88 -7.02 0.83 -15.19
C HIS A 88 -5.81 -0.07 -14.97
N GLY A 89 -5.56 -0.96 -15.95
CA GLY A 89 -4.41 -1.85 -15.92
C GLY A 89 -3.13 -1.08 -16.24
N MET A 90 -2.17 -1.15 -15.34
CA MET A 90 -0.80 -0.62 -15.51
C MET A 90 0.19 -1.73 -15.23
N ASN A 91 1.41 -1.61 -15.75
CA ASN A 91 2.53 -2.46 -15.35
C ASN A 91 3.66 -1.61 -14.77
N THR A 92 4.59 -2.26 -14.08
CA THR A 92 5.79 -1.62 -13.53
C THR A 92 6.47 -0.72 -14.58
N GLY A 93 6.76 0.51 -14.20
CA GLY A 93 7.29 1.57 -15.06
C GLY A 93 6.21 2.48 -15.65
N GLY A 94 4.95 2.04 -15.71
CA GLY A 94 3.82 2.86 -16.17
C GLY A 94 3.49 4.00 -15.20
N GLU A 95 3.03 5.12 -15.76
CA GLU A 95 2.58 6.30 -15.00
C GLU A 95 1.29 6.83 -15.62
N TRP A 96 0.35 7.28 -14.78
CA TRP A 96 -0.87 7.92 -15.24
C TRP A 96 -1.30 9.06 -14.33
N ASP A 97 -1.86 10.11 -14.92
CA ASP A 97 -2.45 11.24 -14.22
C ASP A 97 -3.96 11.06 -14.09
N PHE A 98 -4.43 10.89 -12.86
CA PHE A 98 -5.85 10.75 -12.54
C PHE A 98 -6.54 12.09 -12.21
N GLY A 99 -5.88 13.22 -12.49
CA GLY A 99 -6.36 14.57 -12.27
C GLY A 99 -6.02 15.11 -10.88
N PHE A 100 -6.36 14.41 -9.81
CA PHE A 100 -6.05 14.80 -8.43
C PHE A 100 -4.79 14.12 -7.88
N ALA A 101 -4.32 13.07 -8.54
CA ALA A 101 -3.10 12.33 -8.21
C ALA A 101 -2.45 11.75 -9.45
N ARG A 102 -1.14 11.84 -9.54
CA ARG A 102 -0.33 11.13 -10.52
C ARG A 102 0.27 9.90 -9.84
N VAL A 103 0.03 8.75 -10.42
CA VAL A 103 0.44 7.44 -9.87
C VAL A 103 1.38 6.76 -10.86
N LYS A 104 2.54 6.30 -10.37
CA LYS A 104 3.48 5.50 -11.13
C LYS A 104 3.66 4.15 -10.45
N ALA A 105 3.54 3.08 -11.22
CA ALA A 105 3.87 1.74 -10.78
C ALA A 105 5.39 1.53 -10.79
N VAL A 106 5.93 1.00 -9.71
CA VAL A 106 7.36 0.72 -9.52
C VAL A 106 7.57 -0.73 -9.12
N SER A 107 8.82 -1.21 -9.23
CA SER A 107 9.17 -2.60 -8.91
C SER A 107 8.84 -2.96 -7.46
N ALA A 108 8.31 -4.17 -7.27
CA ALA A 108 8.27 -4.87 -6.00
C ALA A 108 8.70 -6.32 -6.22
N ILE A 109 9.44 -6.88 -5.27
CA ILE A 109 9.94 -8.27 -5.33
C ILE A 109 9.14 -9.11 -4.36
N HIS A 110 8.13 -9.78 -4.90
CA HIS A 110 7.18 -10.62 -4.17
C HIS A 110 6.51 -11.60 -5.14
N SER A 111 5.63 -12.46 -4.66
CA SER A 111 4.75 -13.29 -5.48
C SER A 111 3.38 -12.61 -5.65
N SER A 112 2.59 -13.11 -6.59
CA SER A 112 1.25 -12.58 -6.83
C SER A 112 0.37 -13.69 -7.41
N SER A 113 -0.42 -14.33 -6.55
CA SER A 113 -1.49 -15.23 -6.94
C SER A 113 -2.83 -14.65 -6.54
N LEU A 114 -3.85 -14.83 -7.38
CA LEU A 114 -5.21 -14.44 -7.07
C LEU A 114 -5.88 -15.44 -6.10
N PRO A 115 -6.93 -15.06 -5.36
CA PRO A 115 -7.58 -15.94 -4.39
C PRO A 115 -8.13 -17.25 -4.97
N ASP A 116 -8.38 -17.31 -6.28
CA ASP A 116 -8.79 -18.51 -7.00
C ASP A 116 -7.61 -19.33 -7.57
N GLY A 117 -6.37 -18.94 -7.25
CA GLY A 117 -5.14 -19.60 -7.68
C GLY A 117 -4.65 -19.16 -9.07
N ALA A 118 -5.34 -18.25 -9.75
CA ALA A 118 -4.88 -17.71 -11.02
C ALA A 118 -3.63 -16.82 -10.83
N TYR A 119 -2.86 -16.66 -11.91
CA TYR A 119 -1.72 -15.77 -11.93
C TYR A 119 -2.16 -14.31 -11.76
N GLY A 120 -1.63 -13.63 -10.77
CA GLY A 120 -1.99 -12.25 -10.41
C GLY A 120 -1.06 -11.19 -11.01
N GLY A 121 -0.29 -11.50 -12.03
CA GLY A 121 0.69 -10.58 -12.61
C GLY A 121 1.90 -10.35 -11.70
N ASN A 122 2.77 -9.42 -12.09
CA ASN A 122 3.90 -9.02 -11.25
C ASN A 122 3.44 -8.07 -10.14
N PRO A 123 3.90 -8.26 -8.89
CA PRO A 123 3.66 -7.30 -7.82
C PRO A 123 4.33 -5.96 -8.13
N MET A 124 3.77 -4.90 -7.58
CA MET A 124 4.27 -3.54 -7.76
C MET A 124 4.00 -2.67 -6.55
N GLY A 125 4.86 -1.66 -6.35
CA GLY A 125 4.61 -0.53 -5.50
C GLY A 125 4.10 0.66 -6.30
N PHE A 126 3.83 1.76 -5.61
CA PHE A 126 3.34 3.01 -6.21
C PHE A 126 4.09 4.21 -5.68
N THR A 127 4.56 5.08 -6.57
CA THR A 127 4.82 6.46 -6.20
C THR A 127 3.60 7.29 -6.54
N VAL A 128 3.21 8.16 -5.61
CA VAL A 128 2.04 9.02 -5.75
C VAL A 128 2.47 10.47 -5.56
N LYS A 129 2.11 11.30 -6.53
CA LYS A 129 2.32 12.74 -6.49
C LYS A 129 0.97 13.45 -6.50
N THR A 130 0.75 14.32 -5.53
CA THR A 130 -0.46 15.14 -5.42
C THR A 130 -0.10 16.61 -5.29
N SER A 131 -1.10 17.49 -5.21
CA SER A 131 -0.90 18.92 -4.93
C SER A 131 -0.48 19.21 -3.48
N GLU A 132 -0.70 18.26 -2.56
CA GLU A 132 -0.39 18.43 -1.14
C GLU A 132 0.96 17.82 -0.78
N LYS A 133 1.12 16.52 -1.02
CA LYS A 133 2.31 15.74 -0.69
C LYS A 133 2.54 14.66 -1.73
N SER A 134 3.76 14.14 -1.73
CA SER A 134 4.14 12.97 -2.50
C SER A 134 4.56 11.84 -1.55
N PHE A 135 4.29 10.60 -1.92
CA PHE A 135 4.68 9.46 -1.11
C PHE A 135 5.00 8.22 -1.96
N TYR A 136 5.64 7.28 -1.33
CA TYR A 136 5.89 5.96 -1.90
C TYR A 136 5.25 4.88 -1.02
N TYR A 137 4.46 4.04 -1.62
CA TYR A 137 3.97 2.78 -1.06
C TYR A 137 4.64 1.62 -1.78
N SER A 138 5.37 0.79 -1.07
CA SER A 138 6.16 -0.27 -1.70
C SER A 138 5.33 -1.47 -2.16
N GLY A 139 4.09 -1.62 -1.68
CA GLY A 139 3.44 -2.93 -1.69
C GLY A 139 4.23 -3.93 -0.84
N ASP A 140 3.93 -5.19 -1.02
CA ASP A 140 4.73 -6.27 -0.43
C ASP A 140 5.99 -6.49 -1.26
N THR A 141 7.14 -6.45 -0.59
CA THR A 141 8.44 -6.55 -1.25
C THR A 141 9.55 -6.91 -0.30
N ALA A 142 10.58 -7.59 -0.82
CA ALA A 142 11.90 -7.60 -0.23
C ALA A 142 12.59 -6.23 -0.43
N LEU A 143 13.67 -5.96 0.30
CA LEU A 143 14.56 -4.85 0.02
C LEU A 143 15.20 -5.05 -1.37
N THR A 144 15.13 -4.02 -2.23
CA THR A 144 15.69 -4.08 -3.58
C THR A 144 16.43 -2.80 -3.95
N MET A 145 17.45 -2.92 -4.79
CA MET A 145 18.21 -1.77 -5.29
C MET A 145 17.35 -0.80 -6.12
N ASP A 146 16.25 -1.27 -6.70
CA ASP A 146 15.32 -0.43 -7.47
C ASP A 146 14.69 0.69 -6.64
N MET A 147 14.69 0.56 -5.31
CA MET A 147 14.22 1.61 -4.40
C MET A 147 15.04 2.90 -4.52
N GLN A 148 16.31 2.81 -4.95
CA GLN A 148 17.14 4.00 -5.24
C GLN A 148 16.63 4.84 -6.42
N LEU A 149 15.77 4.27 -7.27
CA LEU A 149 15.15 5.00 -8.38
C LEU A 149 13.96 5.86 -7.93
N VAL A 150 13.36 5.57 -6.79
CA VAL A 150 12.17 6.29 -6.28
C VAL A 150 12.39 7.81 -6.24
N PRO A 151 13.52 8.34 -5.73
CA PRO A 151 13.76 9.79 -5.72
C PRO A 151 13.86 10.43 -7.09
N SER A 152 14.13 9.66 -8.15
CA SER A 152 14.14 10.17 -9.53
C SER A 152 12.72 10.32 -10.12
N PHE A 153 11.73 9.63 -9.57
CA PHE A 153 10.33 9.72 -9.99
C PHE A 153 9.56 10.74 -9.16
N VAL A 154 9.78 10.72 -7.85
CA VAL A 154 9.13 11.60 -6.88
C VAL A 154 10.05 11.77 -5.67
N LYS A 155 10.09 12.97 -5.09
CA LYS A 155 10.70 13.17 -3.78
C LYS A 155 9.61 12.92 -2.73
N PRO A 156 9.59 11.76 -2.07
CA PRO A 156 8.50 11.45 -1.13
C PRO A 156 8.65 12.23 0.17
N ASP A 157 7.53 12.74 0.67
CA ASP A 157 7.42 13.35 2.00
C ASP A 157 7.37 12.27 3.09
N PHE A 158 6.84 11.10 2.77
CA PHE A 158 6.78 9.91 3.62
C PHE A 158 6.72 8.62 2.81
N LEU A 159 7.03 7.53 3.48
CA LEU A 159 7.00 6.17 2.92
C LEU A 159 5.97 5.34 3.66
N LEU A 160 5.40 4.36 2.98
CA LEU A 160 4.57 3.30 3.56
C LEU A 160 5.22 1.97 3.20
N LEU A 161 5.79 1.29 4.20
CA LEU A 161 6.64 0.12 4.01
C LEU A 161 6.20 -1.04 4.91
N PRO A 162 6.27 -2.29 4.45
CA PRO A 162 6.11 -3.45 5.31
C PRO A 162 7.28 -3.54 6.29
N ILE A 163 6.98 -3.96 7.53
CA ILE A 163 7.98 -4.11 8.60
C ILE A 163 7.85 -5.45 9.34
N GLY A 164 6.97 -6.33 8.87
CA GLY A 164 6.57 -7.57 9.56
C GLY A 164 7.52 -8.73 9.38
N ASP A 165 8.51 -8.62 8.47
CA ASP A 165 9.44 -9.70 8.14
C ASP A 165 8.76 -10.95 7.53
N ASN A 166 9.46 -12.06 7.49
CA ASN A 166 9.06 -13.38 7.01
C ASN A 166 8.56 -13.43 5.55
N PHE A 167 7.56 -12.62 5.18
CA PHE A 167 7.00 -12.56 3.82
C PHE A 167 7.47 -11.34 3.04
N THR A 168 7.92 -10.30 3.73
CA THR A 168 8.30 -8.99 3.18
C THR A 168 9.57 -8.49 3.86
N MET A 169 9.90 -7.20 3.69
CA MET A 169 10.92 -6.56 4.52
C MET A 169 10.55 -6.66 6.00
N GLY A 170 11.54 -6.91 6.85
CA GLY A 170 11.47 -6.61 8.27
C GLY A 170 11.77 -5.12 8.53
N TYR A 171 11.64 -4.70 9.79
CA TYR A 171 11.87 -3.30 10.19
C TYR A 171 13.31 -2.83 9.91
N GLU A 172 14.30 -3.72 9.93
CA GLU A 172 15.70 -3.39 9.62
C GLU A 172 15.89 -3.05 8.14
N ASP A 173 15.29 -3.85 7.25
CA ASP A 173 15.33 -3.62 5.82
C ASP A 173 14.48 -2.41 5.41
N ALA A 174 13.36 -2.19 6.08
CA ALA A 174 12.54 -0.99 5.86
C ALA A 174 13.30 0.29 6.25
N ALA A 175 14.11 0.26 7.32
CA ALA A 175 14.99 1.38 7.67
C ALA A 175 16.08 1.61 6.62
N ARG A 176 16.68 0.53 6.08
CA ARG A 176 17.64 0.63 4.95
C ARG A 176 16.98 1.22 3.70
N ALA A 177 15.76 0.76 3.36
CA ALA A 177 14.97 1.30 2.25
C ALA A 177 14.72 2.81 2.42
N ALA A 178 14.37 3.27 3.63
CA ALA A 178 14.16 4.68 3.92
C ALA A 178 15.43 5.53 3.68
N HIS A 179 16.60 5.01 4.04
CA HIS A 179 17.88 5.67 3.72
C HIS A 179 18.18 5.67 2.22
N MET A 180 17.93 4.56 1.51
CA MET A 180 18.14 4.46 0.06
C MET A 180 17.27 5.46 -0.71
N ILE A 181 16.05 5.71 -0.22
CA ILE A 181 15.09 6.65 -0.80
C ILE A 181 15.34 8.10 -0.31
N ALA A 182 16.16 8.27 0.73
CA ALA A 182 16.41 9.54 1.39
C ALA A 182 15.13 10.20 1.96
N CYS A 183 14.26 9.41 2.58
CA CYS A 183 13.04 9.88 3.23
C CYS A 183 13.01 9.44 4.70
N ARG A 184 12.78 10.39 5.60
CA ARG A 184 12.90 10.16 7.04
C ARG A 184 11.67 9.52 7.66
N THR A 185 10.47 9.87 7.17
CA THR A 185 9.20 9.47 7.77
C THR A 185 8.68 8.19 7.13
N VAL A 186 8.46 7.16 7.94
CA VAL A 186 7.96 5.86 7.50
C VAL A 186 6.71 5.50 8.28
N VAL A 187 5.64 5.16 7.57
CA VAL A 187 4.46 4.48 8.14
C VAL A 187 4.69 2.98 8.00
N GLY A 188 4.77 2.28 9.12
CA GLY A 188 4.94 0.82 9.14
C GLY A 188 3.64 0.11 8.84
N LEU A 189 3.69 -0.83 7.91
CA LEU A 189 2.58 -1.66 7.45
C LEU A 189 2.91 -3.15 7.56
N HIS A 190 1.94 -4.02 7.26
CA HIS A 190 2.11 -5.47 7.08
C HIS A 190 2.79 -6.15 8.29
N TYR A 191 2.32 -5.85 9.51
CA TYR A 191 2.82 -6.44 10.75
C TYR A 191 1.67 -6.77 11.72
N GLY A 192 1.91 -7.74 12.61
CA GLY A 192 1.02 -8.08 13.72
C GLY A 192 -0.35 -8.66 13.32
N THR A 193 -0.63 -8.90 12.05
CA THR A 193 -1.91 -9.44 11.57
C THR A 193 -1.98 -10.94 11.74
N PHE A 194 -0.86 -11.62 11.47
CA PHE A 194 -0.73 -13.08 11.57
C PHE A 194 0.51 -13.44 12.40
N PRO A 195 0.55 -14.62 13.06
CA PRO A 195 1.70 -14.99 13.91
C PRO A 195 3.08 -14.87 13.23
N PRO A 196 3.27 -15.25 11.93
CA PRO A 196 4.59 -15.15 11.29
C PRO A 196 5.11 -13.71 11.12
N ILE A 197 4.24 -12.70 11.18
CA ILE A 197 4.58 -11.28 11.04
C ILE A 197 4.31 -10.48 12.33
N ASP A 198 4.24 -11.19 13.47
CA ASP A 198 4.11 -10.54 14.77
C ASP A 198 5.49 -10.14 15.28
N ILE A 199 5.72 -8.84 15.36
CA ILE A 199 7.01 -8.25 15.73
C ILE A 199 6.92 -7.47 17.05
N ASP A 200 8.05 -7.32 17.73
CA ASP A 200 8.16 -6.36 18.84
C ASP A 200 8.25 -4.93 18.28
N VAL A 201 7.12 -4.23 18.33
CA VAL A 201 6.99 -2.85 17.80
C VAL A 201 7.90 -1.86 18.52
N GLU A 202 8.23 -2.08 19.80
CA GLU A 202 9.13 -1.22 20.54
C GLU A 202 10.60 -1.42 20.12
N VAL A 203 10.97 -2.63 19.76
CA VAL A 203 12.26 -2.90 19.13
C VAL A 203 12.36 -2.21 17.78
N ALA A 204 11.32 -2.31 16.95
CA ALA A 204 11.26 -1.63 15.67
C ALA A 204 11.36 -0.10 15.82
N ARG A 205 10.59 0.52 16.75
CA ARG A 205 10.67 1.97 17.03
C ARG A 205 12.08 2.40 17.41
N ARG A 206 12.71 1.71 18.36
CA ARG A 206 14.10 2.02 18.78
C ARG A 206 15.10 1.84 17.64
N HIS A 207 14.87 0.88 16.74
CA HIS A 207 15.75 0.70 15.59
C HIS A 207 15.66 1.89 14.64
N PHE A 208 14.47 2.35 14.29
CA PHE A 208 14.25 3.54 13.45
C PHE A 208 14.84 4.80 14.09
N GLU A 209 14.60 5.03 15.37
CA GLU A 209 15.12 6.18 16.12
C GLU A 209 16.66 6.22 16.09
N ARG A 210 17.33 5.08 16.37
CA ARG A 210 18.80 4.97 16.30
C ARG A 210 19.37 5.25 14.91
N ASN A 211 18.57 5.03 13.87
CA ASN A 211 18.93 5.34 12.49
C ASN A 211 18.47 6.75 12.05
N GLY A 212 17.99 7.60 12.97
CA GLY A 212 17.55 8.96 12.68
C GLY A 212 16.27 9.03 11.83
N LEU A 213 15.45 7.99 11.87
CA LEU A 213 14.20 7.85 11.14
C LEU A 213 12.99 7.93 12.08
N ASP A 214 11.86 8.38 11.56
CA ASP A 214 10.59 8.46 12.28
C ASP A 214 9.69 7.29 11.84
N LEU A 215 9.39 6.35 12.73
CA LEU A 215 8.45 5.25 12.49
C LEU A 215 7.08 5.58 13.07
N LEU A 216 6.10 5.76 12.20
CA LEU A 216 4.70 5.96 12.56
C LEU A 216 3.96 4.61 12.49
N LEU A 217 3.28 4.26 13.57
CA LEU A 217 2.46 3.04 13.68
C LEU A 217 1.05 3.46 14.12
N PRO A 218 0.19 3.87 13.17
CA PRO A 218 -1.17 4.29 13.49
C PRO A 218 -1.99 3.15 14.08
N GLU A 219 -2.92 3.45 14.97
CA GLU A 219 -3.92 2.49 15.42
C GLU A 219 -4.89 2.15 14.29
N ILE A 220 -5.35 0.90 14.24
CA ILE A 220 -6.34 0.44 13.25
C ILE A 220 -7.64 1.23 13.45
N GLY A 221 -8.19 1.78 12.36
CA GLY A 221 -9.37 2.65 12.37
C GLY A 221 -9.05 4.12 12.63
N SER A 222 -7.80 4.48 12.93
CA SER A 222 -7.41 5.86 13.16
C SER A 222 -7.03 6.61 11.87
N THR A 223 -6.98 7.93 11.98
CA THR A 223 -6.48 8.84 10.93
C THR A 223 -5.40 9.72 11.53
N ILE A 224 -4.26 9.79 10.89
CA ILE A 224 -3.13 10.65 11.26
C ILE A 224 -2.91 11.73 10.22
N ASP A 225 -2.37 12.86 10.65
CA ASP A 225 -1.86 13.92 9.78
C ASP A 225 -0.33 13.75 9.61
N ILE A 226 0.13 13.71 8.36
CA ILE A 226 1.56 13.60 7.98
C ILE A 226 1.96 14.81 7.14
#